data_4cd906b2ba3173ec106fdb9ff7ffef75
#
_entry.id   4cd906b2ba3173ec106fdb9ff7ffef75
#
_cell.length_a   1.000
_cell.length_b   1.000
_cell.length_c   1.000
_cell.angle_alpha   90.00
_cell.angle_beta   90.00
_cell.angle_gamma   90.00
#
_symmetry.space_group_name_H-M   'P 1'
#
loop_
_entity.id
_entity.type
_entity.pdbx_description
1 polymer ?
#
loop_
_entity_poly.entity_id
_entity_poly.type
_entity_poly.pdbx_seq_one_letter_code
_entity_poly.pdbx_strand_id
1 'polypeptide(L)'
;MNDSPRPLILVTNDDGYLAKGIRSLVDAMLSLGDVVVVAPDKPQSGMGHAVTLHHVLRLNAVQYPAAVHQAFSCSGTPVDCVKLAIDQVLHRTPDLIVSGINHGSNASTNILYSGT
;
A
#
# COMPACT_ATOMS: atom_id res chain seq x y z
N MET A 1 10.81 22.61 19.98
CA MET A 1 10.82 21.50 19.14
C MET A 1 9.49 20.86 19.00
N ASN A 2 9.14 20.62 17.82
CA ASN A 2 7.85 20.02 17.59
C ASN A 2 7.97 18.53 17.65
N ASP A 3 7.26 17.92 18.55
CA ASP A 3 7.32 16.50 18.72
C ASP A 3 6.15 15.77 18.11
N SER A 4 5.36 16.45 17.34
CA SER A 4 4.24 15.80 16.70
C SER A 4 4.76 14.78 15.71
N PRO A 5 4.32 13.54 15.79
CA PRO A 5 4.78 12.54 14.86
C PRO A 5 4.21 12.86 13.47
N ARG A 6 4.96 12.51 12.46
CA ARG A 6 4.46 12.66 11.10
C ARG A 6 3.29 11.70 10.91
N PRO A 7 2.33 12.05 10.06
CA PRO A 7 1.25 11.13 9.75
C PRO A 7 1.79 9.83 9.18
N LEU A 8 1.15 8.73 9.49
CA LEU A 8 1.49 7.44 8.92
C LEU A 8 0.59 7.20 7.73
N ILE A 9 1.20 7.05 6.56
CA ILE A 9 0.47 6.89 5.31
C ILE A 9 0.77 5.51 4.74
N LEU A 10 -0.28 4.72 4.57
CA LEU A 10 -0.17 3.40 3.98
C LEU A 10 -0.57 3.49 2.52
N VAL A 11 0.29 3.05 1.63
CA VAL A 11 0.06 3.14 0.18
C VAL A 11 -0.01 1.73 -0.40
N THR A 12 -1.02 1.48 -1.20
CA THR A 12 -1.20 0.20 -1.87
C THR A 12 -1.70 0.43 -3.30
N ASN A 13 -1.88 -0.63 -4.06
CA ASN A 13 -2.44 -0.55 -5.41
C ASN A 13 -2.89 -1.94 -5.88
N ASP A 14 -3.41 -2.00 -7.10
CA ASP A 14 -3.80 -3.26 -7.72
C ASP A 14 -2.75 -3.80 -8.68
N ASP A 15 -1.80 -2.97 -9.07
CA ASP A 15 -0.88 -3.31 -10.16
C ASP A 15 0.44 -3.92 -9.71
N GLY A 16 0.68 -3.95 -8.42
CA GLY A 16 1.92 -4.50 -7.90
C GLY A 16 2.83 -3.40 -7.35
N TYR A 17 3.67 -3.77 -6.41
CA TYR A 17 4.47 -2.77 -5.67
C TYR A 17 5.55 -2.10 -6.55
N LEU A 18 5.89 -2.68 -7.68
CA LEU A 18 6.88 -2.08 -8.58
C LEU A 18 6.25 -1.30 -9.74
N ALA A 19 4.94 -1.18 -9.78
CA ALA A 19 4.27 -0.46 -10.86
C ALA A 19 4.61 1.03 -10.81
N LYS A 20 4.58 1.67 -11.97
CA LYS A 20 4.92 3.09 -12.03
C LYS A 20 3.92 3.96 -11.29
N GLY A 21 2.66 3.57 -11.31
CA GLY A 21 1.63 4.38 -10.67
C GLY A 21 1.81 4.49 -9.18
N ILE A 22 2.10 3.39 -8.51
CA ILE A 22 2.30 3.45 -7.06
C ILE A 22 3.58 4.20 -6.72
N ARG A 23 4.59 4.10 -7.57
CA ARG A 23 5.82 4.82 -7.37
C ARG A 23 5.58 6.32 -7.37
N SER A 24 4.75 6.79 -8.32
CA SER A 24 4.39 8.21 -8.39
C SER A 24 3.60 8.63 -7.16
N LEU A 25 2.69 7.78 -6.71
CA LEU A 25 1.89 8.09 -5.54
C LEU A 25 2.76 8.16 -4.28
N VAL A 26 3.68 7.24 -4.15
CA VAL A 26 4.61 7.24 -3.03
C VAL A 26 5.42 8.54 -3.02
N ASP A 27 5.94 8.95 -4.16
CA ASP A 27 6.72 10.18 -4.22
C ASP A 27 5.89 11.39 -3.77
N ALA A 28 4.62 11.42 -4.13
CA ALA A 28 3.74 12.51 -3.71
C ALA A 28 3.46 12.46 -2.21
N MET A 29 3.36 11.28 -1.63
CA MET A 29 3.03 11.14 -0.22
C MET A 29 4.20 11.37 0.71
N LEU A 30 5.42 11.21 0.22
CA LEU A 30 6.61 11.34 1.07
C LEU A 30 6.73 12.71 1.73
N SER A 31 6.23 13.74 1.08
CA SER A 31 6.27 15.08 1.65
C SER A 31 5.22 15.28 2.73
N LEU A 32 4.25 14.38 2.82
CA LEU A 32 3.13 14.53 3.73
C LEU A 32 3.32 13.75 5.03
N GLY A 33 4.05 12.67 5.00
CA GLY A 33 4.21 11.86 6.19
C GLY A 33 5.14 10.69 5.98
N ASP A 34 5.12 9.79 6.93
CA ASP A 34 5.90 8.56 6.84
C ASP A 34 5.13 7.56 6.00
N VAL A 35 5.75 7.07 4.95
CA VAL A 35 5.08 6.20 4.01
C VAL A 35 5.48 4.75 4.24
N VAL A 36 4.48 3.89 4.31
CA VAL A 36 4.67 2.45 4.30
C VAL A 36 3.98 1.93 3.04
N VAL A 37 4.72 1.22 2.21
CA VAL A 37 4.17 0.62 1.01
C VAL A 37 3.84 -0.83 1.30
N VAL A 38 2.62 -1.23 1.01
CA VAL A 38 2.26 -2.64 1.05
C VAL A 38 1.35 -2.90 -0.14
N ALA A 39 1.81 -3.68 -1.07
CA ALA A 39 1.09 -3.89 -2.32
C ALA A 39 1.28 -5.32 -2.80
N PRO A 40 0.40 -5.78 -3.68
CA PRO A 40 0.52 -7.13 -4.20
C PRO A 40 1.86 -7.35 -4.89
N ASP A 41 2.35 -8.57 -4.82
CA ASP A 41 3.59 -8.93 -5.49
C ASP A 41 3.35 -9.11 -7.00
N LYS A 42 2.11 -9.24 -7.41
CA LYS A 42 1.72 -9.40 -8.80
C LYS A 42 0.51 -8.55 -9.08
N PRO A 43 0.31 -8.12 -10.33
CA PRO A 43 -0.91 -7.41 -10.68
C PRO A 43 -2.14 -8.23 -10.31
N GLN A 44 -3.13 -7.55 -9.76
CA GLN A 44 -4.39 -8.20 -9.40
C GLN A 44 -5.38 -7.91 -10.51
N SER A 45 -5.81 -8.96 -11.16
CA SER A 45 -6.77 -8.81 -12.21
C SER A 45 -8.15 -8.68 -11.61
N GLY A 46 -8.95 -7.85 -12.19
CA GLY A 46 -10.32 -7.73 -11.74
C GLY A 46 -11.12 -8.98 -11.94
N MET A 47 -10.60 -9.91 -12.69
CA MET A 47 -11.25 -11.11 -12.92
C MET A 47 -11.10 -12.05 -11.84
N GLY A 48 -10.75 -11.76 -11.06
CA GLY A 48 -10.62 -12.51 -10.15
C GLY A 48 -10.83 -13.57 -9.53
N HIS A 49 -11.05 -13.77 -9.43
CA HIS A 49 -11.09 -14.57 -9.07
C HIS A 49 -11.23 -15.53 -8.50
N ALA A 50 -11.04 -16.21 -8.69
CA ALA A 50 -11.18 -17.44 -8.09
C ALA A 50 -10.60 -17.35 -6.76
N VAL A 51 -11.39 -17.38 -5.89
CA VAL A 51 -10.93 -17.28 -4.56
C VAL A 51 -10.18 -18.52 -4.23
N THR A 52 -8.98 -18.36 -3.82
CA THR A 52 -8.20 -19.50 -3.39
C THR A 52 -8.36 -19.60 -1.90
N LEU A 53 -9.26 -20.43 -1.48
CA LEU A 53 -9.58 -20.53 -0.07
C LEU A 53 -8.42 -20.99 0.80
N HIS A 54 -7.46 -21.63 0.20
CA HIS A 54 -6.32 -22.12 0.96
C HIS A 54 -5.06 -21.32 0.77
N HIS A 55 -5.22 -20.15 0.20
CA HIS A 55 -4.06 -19.30 -0.05
C HIS A 55 -3.52 -18.73 1.25
N VAL A 56 -2.26 -18.92 1.48
CA VAL A 56 -1.62 -18.35 2.66
C VAL A 56 -1.12 -16.96 2.31
N LEU A 57 -1.59 -15.99 3.04
CA LEU A 57 -1.17 -14.62 2.80
C LEU A 57 0.19 -14.37 3.44
N ARG A 58 1.07 -13.74 2.71
CA ARG A 58 2.41 -13.44 3.19
C ARG A 58 2.79 -12.00 2.90
N LEU A 59 3.46 -11.40 3.87
CA LEU A 59 4.10 -10.11 3.68
C LEU A 59 5.59 -10.36 3.63
N ASN A 60 6.24 -9.83 2.61
CA ASN A 60 7.68 -9.92 2.49
C ASN A 60 8.26 -8.53 2.43
N ALA A 61 9.21 -8.25 3.29
CA ALA A 61 9.89 -6.96 3.25
C ALA A 61 10.65 -6.85 1.94
N VAL A 62 10.56 -5.73 1.27
CA VAL A 62 11.22 -5.50 -0.01
C VAL A 62 11.97 -4.18 0.03
N GLN A 63 12.94 -4.06 -0.85
CA GLN A 63 13.62 -2.80 -1.04
C GLN A 63 12.81 -1.97 -2.00
N TYR A 64 12.57 -0.73 -1.68
CA TYR A 64 11.76 0.14 -2.52
C TYR A 64 12.63 1.30 -3.00
N PRO A 65 12.52 1.66 -4.28
CA PRO A 65 13.36 2.73 -4.83
C PRO A 65 12.87 4.13 -4.46
N ALA A 66 12.63 4.35 -3.20
CA ALA A 66 12.21 5.63 -2.66
C ALA A 66 12.47 5.62 -1.16
N ALA A 67 12.48 6.79 -0.55
CA ALA A 67 12.80 6.92 0.87
C ALA A 67 11.59 6.65 1.75
N VAL A 68 11.03 5.45 1.62
CA VAL A 68 9.87 5.07 2.43
C VAL A 68 10.33 4.53 3.78
N HIS A 69 9.42 4.58 4.74
CA HIS A 69 9.69 4.07 6.06
C HIS A 69 9.82 2.55 6.03
N GLN A 70 8.91 1.88 5.34
CA GLN A 70 8.96 0.43 5.14
C GLN A 70 8.25 0.09 3.86
N ALA A 71 8.59 -1.04 3.27
CA ALA A 71 7.93 -1.53 2.07
C ALA A 71 7.80 -3.03 2.10
N PHE A 72 6.63 -3.52 1.71
CA PHE A 72 6.33 -4.94 1.70
C PHE A 72 5.57 -5.32 0.44
N SER A 73 5.85 -6.51 -0.05
CA SER A 73 4.99 -7.11 -1.06
C SER A 73 4.07 -8.10 -0.35
N CYS A 74 2.90 -8.30 -0.91
CA CYS A 74 1.91 -9.18 -0.30
C CYS A 74 1.39 -10.15 -1.35
N SER A 75 1.11 -11.37 -0.91
CA SER A 75 0.60 -12.39 -1.83
C SER A 75 -0.91 -12.34 -2.02
N GLY A 76 -1.59 -11.38 -1.45
CA GLY A 76 -3.03 -11.27 -1.53
C GLY A 76 -3.51 -10.05 -2.29
N THR A 77 -4.79 -9.75 -2.13
CA THR A 77 -5.38 -8.55 -2.73
C THR A 77 -4.93 -7.31 -1.96
N PRO A 78 -5.16 -6.11 -2.51
CA PRO A 78 -4.80 -4.90 -1.77
C PRO A 78 -5.44 -4.81 -0.39
N VAL A 79 -6.69 -5.25 -0.26
CA VAL A 79 -7.35 -5.24 1.05
C VAL A 79 -6.64 -6.18 2.01
N ASP A 80 -6.27 -7.37 1.54
CA ASP A 80 -5.53 -8.31 2.36
C ASP A 80 -4.18 -7.74 2.77
N CYS A 81 -3.51 -7.08 1.86
CA CYS A 81 -2.22 -6.46 2.13
C CYS A 81 -2.33 -5.41 3.22
N VAL A 82 -3.35 -4.58 3.13
CA VAL A 82 -3.56 -3.54 4.12
C VAL A 82 -3.85 -4.15 5.50
N LYS A 83 -4.71 -5.14 5.55
CA LYS A 83 -5.05 -5.77 6.82
C LYS A 83 -3.85 -6.43 7.46
N LEU A 84 -3.06 -7.14 6.68
CA LEU A 84 -1.87 -7.79 7.21
C LEU A 84 -0.87 -6.77 7.71
N ALA A 85 -0.69 -5.69 6.98
CA ALA A 85 0.27 -4.66 7.38
C ALA A 85 -0.13 -4.01 8.70
N ILE A 86 -1.39 -3.69 8.85
CA ILE A 86 -1.86 -3.07 10.08
C ILE A 86 -1.70 -4.02 11.25
N ASP A 87 -2.06 -5.28 11.04
CA ASP A 87 -2.03 -6.27 12.11
C ASP A 87 -0.61 -6.70 12.48
N GLN A 88 0.24 -6.92 11.50
CA GLN A 88 1.53 -7.55 11.77
C GLN A 88 2.72 -6.62 11.78
N VAL A 89 2.61 -5.47 11.19
CA VAL A 89 3.75 -4.57 11.05
C VAL A 89 3.56 -3.26 11.78
N LEU A 90 2.46 -2.59 11.49
CA LEU A 90 2.28 -1.23 11.98
C LEU A 90 1.89 -1.15 13.44
N HIS A 91 1.10 -2.09 13.90
CA HIS A 91 0.57 -2.10 15.27
C HIS A 91 -0.11 -0.80 15.66
N ARG A 92 -0.57 -0.06 14.68
CA ARG A 92 -1.35 1.14 14.89
C ARG A 92 -2.14 1.41 13.61
N THR A 93 -3.20 2.17 13.75
CA THR A 93 -4.01 2.54 12.59
C THR A 93 -3.32 3.64 11.81
N PRO A 94 -3.15 3.50 10.51
CA PRO A 94 -2.59 4.57 9.71
C PRO A 94 -3.50 5.79 9.73
N ASP A 95 -2.90 6.96 9.55
CA ASP A 95 -3.69 8.20 9.46
C ASP A 95 -4.36 8.31 8.09
N LEU A 96 -3.77 7.68 7.09
CA LEU A 96 -4.29 7.74 5.73
C LEU A 96 -3.95 6.45 5.01
N ILE A 97 -4.88 5.90 4.26
CA ILE A 97 -4.64 4.75 3.40
C ILE A 97 -5.08 5.14 2.00
N VAL A 98 -4.13 5.11 1.06
CA VAL A 98 -4.42 5.48 -0.32
C VAL A 98 -4.07 4.32 -1.25
N SER A 99 -4.82 4.20 -2.32
CA SER A 99 -4.59 3.18 -3.32
C SER A 99 -4.48 3.82 -4.69
N GLY A 100 -3.45 3.49 -5.41
CA GLY A 100 -3.25 4.00 -6.77
C GLY A 100 -1.77 4.12 -7.11
N ILE A 101 -1.43 4.79 -8.18
CA ILE A 101 -2.34 5.36 -9.17
C ILE A 101 -2.69 4.26 -10.15
N ASN A 102 -3.97 4.04 -10.38
CA ASN A 102 -4.38 2.95 -11.25
C ASN A 102 -4.17 3.30 -12.71
N HIS A 103 -3.84 2.30 -13.50
CA HIS A 103 -3.68 2.47 -14.92
C HIS A 103 -5.03 2.56 -15.61
N GLY A 104 -5.04 3.02 -16.82
CA GLY A 104 -6.22 3.05 -17.64
C GLY A 104 -6.53 4.46 -18.09
N SER A 105 -7.63 4.60 -18.82
CA SER A 105 -8.02 5.90 -19.36
C SER A 105 -8.32 6.91 -18.26
N ASN A 106 -8.63 6.44 -17.09
CA ASN A 106 -8.90 7.34 -15.97
C ASN A 106 -7.96 6.97 -14.84
N ALA A 107 -6.72 7.38 -14.95
CA ALA A 107 -5.78 7.18 -13.85
C ALA A 107 -6.31 7.89 -12.62
N SER A 108 -6.39 7.19 -11.52
CA SER A 108 -6.98 7.76 -10.32
C SER A 108 -6.35 7.19 -9.06
N THR A 109 -6.51 7.94 -7.99
CA THR A 109 -6.09 7.53 -6.67
C THR A 109 -7.32 7.55 -5.77
N ASN A 110 -7.47 6.50 -4.98
CA ASN A 110 -8.58 6.42 -4.06
C ASN A 110 -8.07 6.49 -2.63
N ILE A 111 -8.76 7.27 -1.82
CA ILE A 111 -8.50 7.29 -0.39
C ILE A 111 -9.38 6.20 0.21
N LEU A 112 -8.75 5.20 0.80
CA LEU A 112 -9.46 4.09 1.39
C LEU A 112 -9.80 4.33 2.86
N TYR A 113 -9.04 5.19 3.51
CA TYR A 113 -9.25 5.47 4.92
C TYR A 113 -8.50 6.75 5.30
N SER A 114 -9.15 7.58 6.07
CA SER A 114 -8.52 8.75 6.64
C SER A 114 -8.90 8.80 8.11
N GLY A 115 -7.90 8.62 8.95
CA GLY A 115 -8.13 8.59 10.40
C GLY A 115 -8.02 9.99 10.98
N THR A 116 -9.10 10.55 11.36
CA THR A 116 -9.04 11.86 12.00
C THR A 116 -9.72 11.84 13.34
#